data_e3803c44063b86371da86fc24f0987bb
#
_entry.id   e3803c44063b86371da86fc24f0987bb
#
_cell.length_a   1.000
_cell.length_b   1.000
_cell.length_c   1.000
_cell.angle_alpha   90.00
_cell.angle_beta   90.00
_cell.angle_gamma   90.00
#
_symmetry.space_group_name_H-M   'P 1'
#
loop_
_entity.id
_entity.type
_entity.pdbx_description
1 polymer ?
#
loop_
_entity_poly.entity_id
_entity_poly.type
_entity_poly.pdbx_seq_one_letter_code
_entity_poly.pdbx_strand_id
1 'polypeptide(L)'
;MQARREQPPVRCVAARDLGGAIVFMLGQCSRYPRAVRSPTMARPVLIGTRPFMLNRLWLGFFLAAAVAALARWLLGGDPAVFAAIVESLFSMAKLSVDVMLLLFGTLTLWMGLLRIAERAGLVTALARALGPLFRRLMPEVPEGHPAIGLITLNFAANVLGLDNAATPVGLRAMRELQTLNPSSDTASNAQILFLVLNASSLTLLPVSIFMYRAQQGAADPTLVFLPILLATSASTLVGLLSVAFMQRLKLWDPVALAYLAAVALLLGGLIAFLTTLSAAALASASSLVGNLALFGVIIVFLLAGAIKRVPVYEAFIEGAKQGFDVARDLLPYLVAMLCAVGVLRASGALGYAIDGIRWVVKGVGLNTDFVAALPTALVKPFSGSAARAMLIETMQHYGVDSFPALTAATMQGSTETTFYVLAVYYGAVGIRRVRHTVGCALLADLAGIVASIAVCTWFFGTR
;
A
#
# COMPACT_ATOMS: atom_id res chain seq x y z
N MET A 1 -55.64 -45.85 -8.79
CA MET A 1 -55.97 -45.35 -10.13
C MET A 1 -55.73 -43.85 -10.16
N GLN A 2 -54.55 -43.41 -10.55
CA GLN A 2 -54.29 -42.02 -10.98
C GLN A 2 -53.12 -42.04 -11.96
N ALA A 3 -53.38 -41.46 -13.13
CA ALA A 3 -52.57 -41.59 -14.33
C ALA A 3 -51.27 -40.79 -14.29
N ARG A 4 -50.17 -41.41 -14.70
CA ARG A 4 -48.92 -40.78 -15.08
C ARG A 4 -49.15 -40.02 -16.40
N ARG A 5 -48.90 -38.72 -16.39
CA ARG A 5 -48.71 -37.93 -17.63
C ARG A 5 -47.24 -38.01 -18.06
N GLU A 6 -47.01 -38.68 -19.17
CA GLU A 6 -45.75 -38.72 -19.90
C GLU A 6 -45.56 -37.34 -20.62
N GLN A 7 -44.39 -36.81 -20.52
CA GLN A 7 -43.95 -35.65 -21.35
C GLN A 7 -43.23 -36.17 -22.62
N PRO A 8 -43.45 -35.55 -23.77
CA PRO A 8 -42.86 -36.01 -25.04
C PRO A 8 -41.35 -35.69 -25.14
N PRO A 9 -40.62 -36.47 -25.99
CA PRO A 9 -39.17 -36.29 -26.14
C PRO A 9 -38.83 -35.09 -27.00
N VAL A 10 -37.81 -34.33 -26.53
CA VAL A 10 -37.20 -33.21 -27.28
C VAL A 10 -36.41 -33.81 -28.47
N ARG A 11 -36.85 -33.51 -29.69
CA ARG A 11 -36.14 -33.84 -30.93
C ARG A 11 -34.95 -32.89 -31.11
N CYS A 12 -33.73 -33.44 -31.15
CA CYS A 12 -32.56 -32.76 -31.68
C CYS A 12 -32.66 -32.65 -33.19
N VAL A 13 -32.68 -31.42 -33.73
CA VAL A 13 -32.55 -31.13 -35.15
C VAL A 13 -31.05 -31.02 -35.46
N ALA A 14 -30.53 -31.89 -36.32
CA ALA A 14 -29.20 -31.81 -36.84
C ALA A 14 -29.17 -30.76 -37.97
N ALA A 15 -28.37 -29.73 -37.80
CA ALA A 15 -27.99 -28.82 -38.90
C ALA A 15 -26.69 -29.39 -39.54
N ARG A 16 -26.77 -29.68 -40.83
CA ARG A 16 -25.65 -30.08 -41.69
C ARG A 16 -25.09 -28.85 -42.37
N ASP A 17 -23.77 -28.84 -42.53
CA ASP A 17 -22.93 -28.09 -43.45
C ASP A 17 -22.64 -26.62 -43.14
N LEU A 18 -21.40 -26.39 -42.69
CA LEU A 18 -20.45 -25.50 -43.33
C LEU A 18 -19.09 -25.51 -42.61
N GLY A 19 -18.05 -26.01 -43.27
CA GLY A 19 -16.66 -25.54 -43.14
C GLY A 19 -15.88 -25.97 -41.88
N GLY A 20 -15.06 -26.99 -42.03
CA GLY A 20 -14.01 -27.54 -41.24
C GLY A 20 -13.33 -26.71 -40.17
N ALA A 21 -12.94 -27.42 -39.08
CA ALA A 21 -12.13 -27.03 -37.93
C ALA A 21 -12.91 -26.35 -36.82
N ILE A 22 -13.12 -27.10 -35.76
CA ILE A 22 -13.54 -26.90 -34.37
C ILE A 22 -14.80 -27.73 -34.05
N VAL A 23 -14.64 -29.01 -33.98
CA VAL A 23 -15.55 -29.92 -33.22
C VAL A 23 -14.73 -31.02 -32.58
N PHE A 24 -14.18 -30.70 -31.40
CA PHE A 24 -13.87 -31.75 -30.40
C PHE A 24 -13.92 -31.08 -29.03
N MET A 25 -15.07 -31.11 -28.39
CA MET A 25 -15.28 -31.11 -26.93
C MET A 25 -16.72 -30.70 -26.56
N LEU A 26 -17.67 -31.60 -26.85
CA LEU A 26 -18.95 -31.61 -26.14
C LEU A 26 -19.49 -33.05 -26.12
N GLY A 27 -19.10 -33.79 -25.14
CA GLY A 27 -19.59 -35.15 -24.96
C GLY A 27 -19.20 -35.74 -23.61
N GLN A 28 -19.64 -35.15 -22.53
CA GLN A 28 -19.85 -35.84 -21.25
C GLN A 28 -20.81 -35.02 -20.38
N CYS A 29 -22.09 -35.21 -20.54
CA CYS A 29 -23.10 -34.89 -19.53
C CYS A 29 -23.06 -35.99 -18.46
N SER A 30 -22.19 -35.86 -17.48
CA SER A 30 -22.19 -36.63 -16.24
C SER A 30 -23.11 -35.94 -15.23
N ARG A 31 -24.01 -36.73 -14.65
CA ARG A 31 -24.99 -36.43 -13.61
C ARG A 31 -24.33 -35.75 -12.42
N TYR A 32 -24.58 -34.45 -12.19
CA TYR A 32 -24.35 -33.82 -10.90
C TYR A 32 -25.68 -33.67 -10.15
N PRO A 33 -25.74 -34.01 -8.84
CA PRO A 33 -26.90 -33.74 -8.01
C PRO A 33 -27.04 -32.21 -7.85
N ARG A 34 -28.31 -31.77 -7.77
CA ARG A 34 -28.70 -30.35 -7.63
C ARG A 34 -27.79 -29.64 -6.66
N ALA A 35 -27.01 -28.70 -7.19
CA ALA A 35 -26.24 -27.74 -6.40
C ALA A 35 -27.22 -27.00 -5.47
N VAL A 36 -26.93 -27.05 -4.19
CA VAL A 36 -27.42 -26.13 -3.17
C VAL A 36 -27.24 -24.72 -3.73
N ARG A 37 -28.32 -23.96 -3.84
CA ARG A 37 -28.27 -22.54 -4.20
C ARG A 37 -27.26 -21.89 -3.28
N SER A 38 -26.09 -21.53 -3.82
CA SER A 38 -25.17 -20.63 -3.17
C SER A 38 -25.96 -19.39 -2.76
N PRO A 39 -25.80 -18.89 -1.53
CA PRO A 39 -26.39 -17.59 -1.15
C PRO A 39 -25.86 -16.61 -2.20
N THR A 40 -26.79 -15.95 -2.88
CA THR A 40 -26.59 -14.84 -3.79
C THR A 40 -25.38 -14.06 -3.29
N MET A 41 -24.28 -14.05 -4.08
CA MET A 41 -23.22 -13.06 -3.84
C MET A 41 -23.94 -11.72 -3.78
N ALA A 42 -24.05 -11.17 -2.59
CA ALA A 42 -24.54 -9.81 -2.42
C ALA A 42 -23.71 -8.99 -3.41
N ARG A 43 -24.39 -8.42 -4.41
CA ARG A 43 -23.80 -7.39 -5.27
C ARG A 43 -23.04 -6.49 -4.31
N PRO A 44 -21.76 -6.15 -4.60
CA PRO A 44 -21.08 -5.17 -3.78
C PRO A 44 -22.02 -3.99 -3.71
N VAL A 45 -22.59 -3.77 -2.53
CA VAL A 45 -23.33 -2.55 -2.25
C VAL A 45 -22.27 -1.48 -2.39
N LEU A 46 -22.23 -0.85 -3.54
CA LEU A 46 -21.57 0.44 -3.76
C LEU A 46 -22.31 1.41 -2.84
N ILE A 47 -22.07 1.26 -1.52
CA ILE A 47 -22.46 2.23 -0.53
C ILE A 47 -21.73 3.50 -0.95
N GLY A 48 -22.49 4.49 -1.31
CA GLY A 48 -22.09 5.78 -1.81
C GLY A 48 -21.21 6.62 -0.87
N THR A 49 -20.06 6.09 -0.46
CA THR A 49 -18.88 6.89 -0.29
C THR A 49 -18.38 7.17 -1.70
N ARG A 50 -19.02 8.19 -2.30
CA ARG A 50 -18.64 8.70 -3.62
C ARG A 50 -17.13 8.73 -3.67
N PRO A 51 -16.47 8.36 -4.78
CA PRO A 51 -15.04 8.54 -5.01
C PRO A 51 -14.70 10.05 -5.09
N PHE A 52 -15.22 10.82 -4.13
CA PHE A 52 -15.33 12.27 -4.15
C PHE A 52 -13.96 12.91 -3.91
N MET A 53 -13.08 12.25 -3.12
CA MET A 53 -11.79 12.83 -2.80
C MET A 53 -10.79 12.68 -3.94
N LEU A 54 -10.65 11.47 -4.50
CA LEU A 54 -9.71 11.22 -5.59
C LEU A 54 -10.12 11.99 -6.87
N ASN A 55 -11.42 12.03 -7.18
CA ASN A 55 -11.93 12.81 -8.29
C ASN A 55 -11.65 14.31 -8.11
N ARG A 56 -11.85 14.84 -6.90
CA ARG A 56 -11.55 16.26 -6.63
C ARG A 56 -10.04 16.55 -6.70
N LEU A 57 -9.20 15.65 -6.18
CA LEU A 57 -7.75 15.77 -6.25
C LEU A 57 -7.27 15.77 -7.70
N TRP A 58 -7.73 14.79 -8.48
CA TRP A 58 -7.37 14.64 -9.89
C TRP A 58 -7.82 15.84 -10.73
N LEU A 59 -9.09 16.24 -10.58
CA LEU A 59 -9.62 17.45 -11.22
C LEU A 59 -8.89 18.69 -10.75
N GLY A 60 -8.57 18.79 -9.44
CA GLY A 60 -7.83 19.88 -8.84
C GLY A 60 -6.45 20.08 -9.46
N PHE A 61 -5.74 19.00 -9.79
CA PHE A 61 -4.45 19.08 -10.48
C PHE A 61 -4.57 19.72 -11.86
N PHE A 62 -5.55 19.34 -12.66
CA PHE A 62 -5.78 19.94 -13.98
C PHE A 62 -6.25 21.40 -13.89
N LEU A 63 -7.15 21.70 -12.93
CA LEU A 63 -7.63 23.08 -12.75
C LEU A 63 -6.50 23.99 -12.24
N ALA A 64 -5.69 23.56 -11.28
CA ALA A 64 -4.53 24.31 -10.81
C ALA A 64 -3.52 24.54 -11.96
N ALA A 65 -3.28 23.50 -12.76
CA ALA A 65 -2.42 23.61 -13.93
C ALA A 65 -2.97 24.59 -14.96
N ALA A 66 -4.28 24.57 -15.23
CA ALA A 66 -4.92 25.51 -16.15
C ALA A 66 -4.80 26.96 -15.67
N VAL A 67 -5.06 27.20 -14.38
CA VAL A 67 -4.90 28.54 -13.78
C VAL A 67 -3.44 29.03 -13.87
N ALA A 68 -2.48 28.16 -13.53
CA ALA A 68 -1.06 28.51 -13.61
C ALA A 68 -0.61 28.80 -15.05
N ALA A 69 -1.06 27.98 -16.00
CA ALA A 69 -0.74 28.17 -17.42
C ALA A 69 -1.32 29.48 -17.96
N LEU A 70 -2.58 29.79 -17.63
CA LEU A 70 -3.22 31.07 -18.00
C LEU A 70 -2.48 32.24 -17.36
N ALA A 71 -2.09 32.15 -16.09
CA ALA A 71 -1.33 33.20 -15.42
C ALA A 71 0.04 33.43 -16.09
N ARG A 72 0.78 32.37 -16.44
CA ARG A 72 2.05 32.48 -17.17
C ARG A 72 1.87 33.11 -18.54
N TRP A 73 0.82 32.76 -19.26
CA TRP A 73 0.54 33.33 -20.57
C TRP A 73 0.13 34.81 -20.48
N LEU A 74 -0.87 35.12 -19.66
CA LEU A 74 -1.45 36.47 -19.58
C LEU A 74 -0.57 37.50 -18.86
N LEU A 75 0.14 37.07 -17.81
CA LEU A 75 0.97 37.93 -17.00
C LEU A 75 2.45 37.88 -17.38
N GLY A 76 2.92 36.70 -17.81
CA GLY A 76 4.32 36.45 -18.16
C GLY A 76 4.59 36.47 -19.67
N GLY A 77 3.55 36.54 -20.54
CA GLY A 77 3.72 36.53 -22.00
C GLY A 77 4.29 35.24 -22.57
N ASP A 78 4.16 34.10 -21.86
CA ASP A 78 4.73 32.81 -22.23
C ASP A 78 3.66 31.86 -22.83
N PRO A 79 3.41 31.91 -24.17
CA PRO A 79 2.47 30.99 -24.82
C PRO A 79 3.03 29.55 -24.94
N ALA A 80 4.35 29.35 -24.80
CA ALA A 80 4.98 28.04 -24.94
C ALA A 80 4.56 27.06 -23.82
N VAL A 81 3.99 27.58 -22.73
CA VAL A 81 3.46 26.76 -21.63
C VAL A 81 2.41 25.73 -22.10
N PHE A 82 1.56 26.08 -23.08
CA PHE A 82 0.54 25.18 -23.60
C PHE A 82 1.15 24.04 -24.40
N ALA A 83 2.18 24.30 -25.21
CA ALA A 83 2.93 23.26 -25.92
C ALA A 83 3.63 22.33 -24.94
N ALA A 84 4.27 22.86 -23.90
CA ALA A 84 4.91 22.07 -22.85
C ALA A 84 3.93 21.17 -22.07
N ILE A 85 2.71 21.65 -21.82
CA ILE A 85 1.65 20.86 -21.17
C ILE A 85 1.23 19.68 -22.08
N VAL A 86 1.01 19.94 -23.37
CA VAL A 86 0.62 18.87 -24.33
C VAL A 86 1.73 17.85 -24.50
N GLU A 87 2.99 18.28 -24.63
CA GLU A 87 4.15 17.40 -24.67
C GLU A 87 4.27 16.55 -23.41
N SER A 88 4.06 17.17 -22.22
CA SER A 88 4.07 16.47 -20.95
C SER A 88 2.99 15.39 -20.87
N LEU A 89 1.78 15.64 -21.39
CA LEU A 89 0.71 14.63 -21.43
C LEU A 89 1.14 13.37 -22.18
N PHE A 90 1.71 13.53 -23.38
CA PHE A 90 2.14 12.39 -24.17
C PHE A 90 3.37 11.69 -23.57
N SER A 91 4.33 12.44 -23.06
CA SER A 91 5.52 11.87 -22.43
C SER A 91 5.17 11.09 -21.14
N MET A 92 4.25 11.60 -20.32
CA MET A 92 3.79 10.91 -19.12
C MET A 92 2.93 9.68 -19.44
N ALA A 93 2.12 9.72 -20.49
CA ALA A 93 1.39 8.55 -20.96
C ALA A 93 2.36 7.44 -21.42
N LYS A 94 3.40 7.78 -22.18
CA LYS A 94 4.46 6.85 -22.58
C LYS A 94 5.20 6.30 -21.37
N LEU A 95 5.65 7.17 -20.46
CA LEU A 95 6.33 6.77 -19.22
C LEU A 95 5.47 5.80 -18.39
N SER A 96 4.15 5.99 -18.35
CA SER A 96 3.23 5.09 -17.64
C SER A 96 3.30 3.66 -18.19
N VAL A 97 3.38 3.52 -19.51
CA VAL A 97 3.53 2.20 -20.16
C VAL A 97 4.91 1.61 -19.90
N ASP A 98 5.96 2.39 -20.02
CA ASP A 98 7.33 1.94 -19.78
C ASP A 98 7.50 1.45 -18.32
N VAL A 99 7.00 2.20 -17.35
CA VAL A 99 6.97 1.80 -15.93
C VAL A 99 6.16 0.51 -15.75
N MET A 100 5.01 0.38 -16.43
CA MET A 100 4.17 -0.82 -16.34
C MET A 100 4.89 -2.06 -16.87
N LEU A 101 5.56 -1.98 -18.02
CA LEU A 101 6.28 -3.10 -18.60
C LEU A 101 7.36 -3.63 -17.63
N LEU A 102 8.07 -2.74 -16.96
CA LEU A 102 9.06 -3.13 -15.95
C LEU A 102 8.40 -3.71 -14.69
N LEU A 103 7.20 -3.22 -14.32
CA LEU A 103 6.44 -3.72 -13.18
C LEU A 103 5.92 -5.15 -13.40
N PHE A 104 5.59 -5.56 -14.61
CA PHE A 104 5.12 -6.92 -14.88
C PHE A 104 6.10 -7.96 -14.35
N GLY A 105 7.39 -7.86 -14.70
CA GLY A 105 8.40 -8.81 -14.27
C GLY A 105 8.61 -8.81 -12.76
N THR A 106 8.75 -7.63 -12.17
CA THR A 106 9.05 -7.49 -10.73
C THR A 106 7.87 -7.87 -9.84
N LEU A 107 6.64 -7.48 -10.19
CA LEU A 107 5.44 -7.88 -9.45
C LEU A 107 5.19 -9.40 -9.58
N THR A 108 5.39 -9.95 -10.78
CA THR A 108 5.28 -11.40 -11.01
C THR A 108 6.26 -12.17 -10.13
N LEU A 109 7.52 -11.74 -10.07
CA LEU A 109 8.55 -12.34 -9.21
C LEU A 109 8.14 -12.32 -7.73
N TRP A 110 7.78 -11.13 -7.22
CA TRP A 110 7.49 -10.97 -5.79
C TRP A 110 6.20 -11.65 -5.37
N MET A 111 5.14 -11.56 -6.16
CA MET A 111 3.89 -12.26 -5.86
C MET A 111 4.07 -13.77 -5.90
N GLY A 112 4.93 -14.28 -6.78
CA GLY A 112 5.32 -15.69 -6.79
C GLY A 112 6.02 -16.11 -5.49
N LEU A 113 7.03 -15.37 -5.06
CA LEU A 113 7.77 -15.62 -3.82
C LEU A 113 6.87 -15.52 -2.57
N LEU A 114 6.03 -14.49 -2.51
CA LEU A 114 5.08 -14.28 -1.41
C LEU A 114 4.05 -15.41 -1.31
N ARG A 115 3.62 -16.00 -2.45
CA ARG A 115 2.73 -17.16 -2.45
C ARG A 115 3.36 -18.40 -1.83
N ILE A 116 4.67 -18.60 -2.02
CA ILE A 116 5.42 -19.66 -1.33
C ILE A 116 5.39 -19.44 0.19
N ALA A 117 5.69 -18.22 0.65
CA ALA A 117 5.68 -17.84 2.06
C ALA A 117 4.30 -18.06 2.72
N GLU A 118 3.23 -17.68 2.01
CA GLU A 118 1.85 -17.89 2.44
C GLU A 118 1.54 -19.36 2.61
N ARG A 119 1.80 -20.20 1.58
CA ARG A 119 1.58 -21.66 1.63
C ARG A 119 2.46 -22.37 2.65
N ALA A 120 3.67 -21.88 2.88
CA ALA A 120 4.55 -22.37 3.94
C ALA A 120 4.08 -22.02 5.36
N GLY A 121 3.06 -21.15 5.50
CA GLY A 121 2.49 -20.76 6.79
C GLY A 121 3.32 -19.74 7.57
N LEU A 122 4.23 -19.02 6.91
CA LEU A 122 5.06 -17.99 7.58
C LEU A 122 4.20 -16.83 8.12
N VAL A 123 3.18 -16.40 7.38
CA VAL A 123 2.22 -15.38 7.83
C VAL A 123 1.49 -15.84 9.09
N THR A 124 1.05 -17.11 9.10
CA THR A 124 0.39 -17.72 10.27
C THR A 124 1.34 -17.86 11.47
N ALA A 125 2.61 -18.15 11.25
CA ALA A 125 3.60 -18.24 12.31
C ALA A 125 3.84 -16.85 12.95
N LEU A 126 3.99 -15.82 12.15
CA LEU A 126 4.12 -14.43 12.62
C LEU A 126 2.85 -13.95 13.34
N ALA A 127 1.67 -14.28 12.79
CA ALA A 127 0.39 -13.95 13.44
C ALA A 127 0.26 -14.60 14.83
N ARG A 128 0.70 -15.86 14.99
CA ARG A 128 0.71 -16.53 16.28
C ARG A 128 1.67 -15.86 17.28
N ALA A 129 2.83 -15.42 16.81
CA ALA A 129 3.78 -14.70 17.64
C ALA A 129 3.21 -13.34 18.12
N LEU A 130 2.42 -12.65 17.31
CA LEU A 130 1.81 -11.35 17.64
C LEU A 130 0.49 -11.47 18.41
N GLY A 131 -0.13 -12.64 18.41
CA GLY A 131 -1.44 -12.87 19.04
C GLY A 131 -1.55 -12.40 20.49
N PRO A 132 -0.57 -12.72 21.37
CA PRO A 132 -0.60 -12.28 22.78
C PRO A 132 -0.64 -10.75 22.92
N LEU A 133 0.10 -10.00 22.09
CA LEU A 133 0.09 -8.54 22.07
C LEU A 133 -1.31 -8.00 21.72
N PHE A 134 -1.91 -8.46 20.62
CA PHE A 134 -3.21 -7.95 20.17
C PHE A 134 -4.34 -8.25 21.14
N ARG A 135 -4.29 -9.38 21.89
CA ARG A 135 -5.24 -9.65 22.96
C ARG A 135 -5.20 -8.60 24.08
N ARG A 136 -4.00 -8.11 24.41
CA ARG A 136 -3.83 -7.07 25.46
C ARG A 136 -4.17 -5.68 24.94
N LEU A 137 -3.91 -5.40 23.67
CA LEU A 137 -4.27 -4.12 23.04
C LEU A 137 -5.76 -3.98 22.77
N MET A 138 -6.51 -5.09 22.67
CA MET A 138 -7.94 -5.11 22.36
C MET A 138 -8.75 -5.86 23.43
N PRO A 139 -8.80 -5.34 24.66
CA PRO A 139 -9.47 -6.04 25.78
C PRO A 139 -10.99 -6.17 25.60
N GLU A 140 -11.58 -5.41 24.68
CA GLU A 140 -13.02 -5.49 24.34
C GLU A 140 -13.35 -6.74 23.50
N VAL A 141 -12.35 -7.41 22.92
CA VAL A 141 -12.55 -8.62 22.12
C VAL A 141 -12.42 -9.86 23.03
N PRO A 142 -13.47 -10.68 23.18
CA PRO A 142 -13.46 -11.86 24.02
C PRO A 142 -12.37 -12.86 23.65
N GLU A 143 -11.84 -13.59 24.64
CA GLU A 143 -10.88 -14.66 24.40
C GLU A 143 -11.50 -15.74 23.49
N GLY A 144 -10.73 -16.19 22.49
CA GLY A 144 -11.19 -17.18 21.51
C GLY A 144 -12.00 -16.60 20.35
N HIS A 145 -12.35 -15.31 20.36
CA HIS A 145 -13.06 -14.72 19.25
C HIS A 145 -12.20 -14.65 17.99
N PRO A 146 -12.73 -14.99 16.77
CA PRO A 146 -11.95 -15.08 15.54
C PRO A 146 -11.33 -13.76 15.09
N ALA A 147 -11.86 -12.61 15.54
CA ALA A 147 -11.35 -11.28 15.20
C ALA A 147 -9.86 -11.12 15.50
N ILE A 148 -9.37 -11.57 16.67
CA ILE A 148 -7.95 -11.46 17.02
C ILE A 148 -7.06 -12.22 16.03
N GLY A 149 -7.45 -13.44 15.67
CA GLY A 149 -6.71 -14.23 14.68
C GLY A 149 -6.64 -13.56 13.32
N LEU A 150 -7.74 -12.95 12.87
CA LEU A 150 -7.81 -12.23 11.60
C LEU A 150 -7.02 -10.91 11.64
N ILE A 151 -7.08 -10.17 12.74
CA ILE A 151 -6.31 -8.93 12.95
C ILE A 151 -4.81 -9.23 12.91
N THR A 152 -4.36 -10.23 13.68
CA THR A 152 -2.95 -10.61 13.69
C THR A 152 -2.47 -11.13 12.36
N LEU A 153 -3.31 -11.86 11.63
CA LEU A 153 -3.00 -12.35 10.28
C LEU A 153 -2.89 -11.19 9.27
N ASN A 154 -3.81 -10.22 9.33
CA ASN A 154 -3.76 -9.02 8.51
C ASN A 154 -2.49 -8.20 8.79
N PHE A 155 -2.19 -7.97 10.08
CA PHE A 155 -1.00 -7.22 10.47
C PHE A 155 0.29 -7.94 10.05
N ALA A 156 0.36 -9.26 10.24
CA ALA A 156 1.50 -10.07 9.79
C ALA A 156 1.68 -10.03 8.27
N ALA A 157 0.59 -10.02 7.51
CA ALA A 157 0.63 -9.87 6.06
C ALA A 157 1.19 -8.49 5.64
N ASN A 158 0.73 -7.41 6.26
CA ASN A 158 1.24 -6.06 6.01
C ASN A 158 2.74 -5.95 6.34
N VAL A 159 3.16 -6.47 7.50
CA VAL A 159 4.58 -6.49 7.93
C VAL A 159 5.48 -7.18 6.89
N LEU A 160 4.98 -8.24 6.25
CA LEU A 160 5.69 -8.97 5.20
C LEU A 160 5.53 -8.36 3.79
N GLY A 161 4.77 -7.26 3.64
CA GLY A 161 4.53 -6.61 2.34
C GLY A 161 3.52 -7.35 1.45
N LEU A 162 2.60 -8.14 2.05
CA LEU A 162 1.55 -8.91 1.38
C LEU A 162 0.25 -8.10 1.26
N ASP A 163 0.30 -6.87 0.72
CA ASP A 163 -0.82 -5.93 0.67
C ASP A 163 -2.10 -6.54 0.06
N ASN A 164 -1.95 -7.34 -1.01
CA ASN A 164 -3.08 -7.98 -1.69
C ASN A 164 -3.76 -9.07 -0.83
N ALA A 165 -3.02 -9.78 0.01
CA ALA A 165 -3.58 -10.76 0.94
C ALA A 165 -4.11 -10.11 2.22
N ALA A 166 -3.53 -9.00 2.63
CA ALA A 166 -3.90 -8.27 3.84
C ALA A 166 -5.33 -7.72 3.76
N THR A 167 -5.72 -7.06 2.67
CA THR A 167 -7.02 -6.39 2.54
C THR A 167 -8.23 -7.35 2.71
N PRO A 168 -8.34 -8.50 2.02
CA PRO A 168 -9.44 -9.44 2.24
C PRO A 168 -9.53 -9.97 3.66
N VAL A 169 -8.38 -10.26 4.30
CA VAL A 169 -8.32 -10.71 5.70
C VAL A 169 -8.79 -9.61 6.64
N GLY A 170 -8.33 -8.38 6.41
CA GLY A 170 -8.73 -7.22 7.20
C GLY A 170 -10.23 -6.89 7.09
N LEU A 171 -10.83 -7.04 5.90
CA LEU A 171 -12.28 -6.89 5.73
C LEU A 171 -13.07 -7.95 6.53
N ARG A 172 -12.56 -9.18 6.61
CA ARG A 172 -13.14 -10.22 7.48
C ARG A 172 -12.97 -9.86 8.95
N ALA A 173 -11.79 -9.37 9.36
CA ALA A 173 -11.54 -8.91 10.72
C ALA A 173 -12.53 -7.80 11.12
N MET A 174 -12.78 -6.83 10.24
CA MET A 174 -13.76 -5.76 10.48
C MET A 174 -15.20 -6.28 10.64
N ARG A 175 -15.60 -7.27 9.87
CA ARG A 175 -16.93 -7.90 10.01
C ARG A 175 -17.06 -8.60 11.36
N GLU A 176 -16.05 -9.34 11.78
CA GLU A 176 -16.03 -9.99 13.09
C GLU A 176 -16.03 -8.96 14.23
N LEU A 177 -15.26 -7.87 14.12
CA LEU A 177 -15.30 -6.78 15.09
C LEU A 177 -16.67 -6.09 15.13
N GLN A 178 -17.39 -6.01 14.01
CA GLN A 178 -18.72 -5.41 13.96
C GLN A 178 -19.75 -6.26 14.69
N THR A 179 -19.60 -7.57 14.78
CA THR A 179 -20.49 -8.43 15.56
C THR A 179 -20.42 -8.14 17.07
N LEU A 180 -19.27 -7.63 17.53
CA LEU A 180 -19.03 -7.25 18.93
C LEU A 180 -19.37 -5.78 19.20
N ASN A 181 -19.62 -4.99 18.15
CA ASN A 181 -19.84 -3.56 18.28
C ASN A 181 -21.27 -3.26 18.72
N PRO A 182 -21.51 -2.62 19.88
CA PRO A 182 -22.85 -2.28 20.32
C PRO A 182 -23.53 -1.21 19.45
N SER A 183 -22.75 -0.51 18.62
CA SER A 183 -23.24 0.53 17.72
C SER A 183 -23.12 0.10 16.26
N SER A 184 -24.20 0.25 15.49
CA SER A 184 -24.19 -0.13 14.07
C SER A 184 -23.46 0.88 13.17
N ASP A 185 -23.33 2.15 13.60
CA ASP A 185 -22.81 3.25 12.78
C ASP A 185 -21.56 3.96 13.35
N THR A 186 -21.16 3.62 14.57
CA THR A 186 -20.07 4.28 15.29
C THR A 186 -18.92 3.30 15.55
N ALA A 187 -17.69 3.69 15.25
CA ALA A 187 -16.52 2.83 15.40
C ALA A 187 -16.26 2.43 16.86
N SER A 188 -16.01 1.14 17.12
CA SER A 188 -15.54 0.63 18.40
C SER A 188 -14.04 0.91 18.62
N ASN A 189 -13.56 0.81 19.86
CA ASN A 189 -12.15 1.05 20.15
C ASN A 189 -11.23 0.04 19.44
N ALA A 190 -11.61 -1.24 19.39
CA ALA A 190 -10.87 -2.26 18.66
C ALA A 190 -10.80 -1.98 17.15
N GLN A 191 -11.91 -1.52 16.53
CA GLN A 191 -11.92 -1.12 15.13
C GLN A 191 -11.00 0.08 14.86
N ILE A 192 -11.00 1.08 15.75
CA ILE A 192 -10.15 2.26 15.64
C ILE A 192 -8.67 1.87 15.70
N LEU A 193 -8.27 1.09 16.71
CA LEU A 193 -6.89 0.63 16.86
C LEU A 193 -6.45 -0.17 15.62
N PHE A 194 -7.30 -1.11 15.17
CA PHE A 194 -7.02 -1.92 13.98
C PHE A 194 -6.76 -1.05 12.74
N LEU A 195 -7.59 -0.03 12.51
CA LEU A 195 -7.43 0.83 11.34
C LEU A 195 -6.24 1.78 11.43
N VAL A 196 -5.94 2.33 12.60
CA VAL A 196 -4.75 3.18 12.77
C VAL A 196 -3.47 2.38 12.55
N LEU A 197 -3.40 1.13 13.03
CA LEU A 197 -2.26 0.25 12.76
C LEU A 197 -2.14 -0.14 11.28
N ASN A 198 -3.25 -0.28 10.55
CA ASN A 198 -3.21 -0.48 9.09
C ASN A 198 -2.78 0.80 8.35
N ALA A 199 -3.22 1.99 8.78
CA ALA A 199 -2.84 3.25 8.16
C ALA A 199 -1.36 3.59 8.40
N SER A 200 -0.83 3.33 9.60
CA SER A 200 0.60 3.52 9.91
C SER A 200 1.52 2.47 9.29
N SER A 201 0.97 1.30 8.97
CA SER A 201 1.56 0.17 8.24
C SER A 201 3.05 -0.09 8.48
N LEU A 202 3.38 -0.79 9.58
CA LEU A 202 4.75 -1.26 9.77
C LEU A 202 5.15 -2.22 8.64
N THR A 203 6.03 -1.78 7.76
CA THR A 203 6.51 -2.56 6.62
C THR A 203 7.98 -2.90 6.83
N LEU A 204 8.30 -4.18 7.04
CA LEU A 204 9.70 -4.64 7.15
C LEU A 204 10.38 -4.74 5.78
N LEU A 205 9.60 -4.98 4.72
CA LEU A 205 10.13 -5.17 3.36
C LEU A 205 9.40 -4.24 2.39
N PRO A 206 9.92 -3.02 2.17
CA PRO A 206 9.32 -2.05 1.26
C PRO A 206 9.64 -2.39 -0.21
N VAL A 207 9.31 -3.62 -0.63
CA VAL A 207 9.64 -4.16 -1.96
C VAL A 207 9.14 -3.27 -3.09
N SER A 208 7.92 -2.73 -2.95
CA SER A 208 7.34 -1.83 -3.95
C SER A 208 8.21 -0.59 -4.19
N ILE A 209 8.81 -0.04 -3.13
CA ILE A 209 9.69 1.13 -3.26
C ILE A 209 11.00 0.74 -3.96
N PHE A 210 11.58 -0.40 -3.61
CA PHE A 210 12.77 -0.90 -4.29
C PHE A 210 12.52 -1.13 -5.77
N MET A 211 11.34 -1.67 -6.13
CA MET A 211 10.94 -1.85 -7.52
C MET A 211 10.85 -0.52 -8.28
N TYR A 212 10.20 0.51 -7.72
CA TYR A 212 10.14 1.83 -8.37
C TYR A 212 11.51 2.45 -8.54
N ARG A 213 12.38 2.37 -7.53
CA ARG A 213 13.75 2.86 -7.63
C ARG A 213 14.56 2.11 -8.70
N ALA A 214 14.48 0.78 -8.71
CA ALA A 214 15.15 -0.05 -9.73
C ALA A 214 14.68 0.31 -11.14
N GLN A 215 13.39 0.52 -11.34
CA GLN A 215 12.81 0.91 -12.64
C GLN A 215 13.26 2.30 -13.11
N GLN A 216 13.51 3.21 -12.18
CA GLN A 216 14.03 4.54 -12.48
C GLN A 216 15.56 4.56 -12.61
N GLY A 217 16.22 3.39 -12.61
CA GLY A 217 17.65 3.26 -12.82
C GLY A 217 18.52 3.57 -11.61
N ALA A 218 18.01 3.38 -10.38
CA ALA A 218 18.81 3.54 -9.17
C ALA A 218 20.03 2.62 -9.18
N ALA A 219 21.20 3.16 -8.84
CA ALA A 219 22.42 2.38 -8.69
C ALA A 219 22.29 1.31 -7.59
N ASP A 220 21.60 1.66 -6.51
CA ASP A 220 21.23 0.75 -5.43
C ASP A 220 19.76 1.00 -5.01
N PRO A 221 18.83 0.15 -5.46
CA PRO A 221 17.42 0.27 -5.09
C PRO A 221 17.14 0.14 -3.59
N THR A 222 17.98 -0.60 -2.85
CA THR A 222 17.78 -0.92 -1.43
C THR A 222 18.35 0.14 -0.48
N LEU A 223 19.03 1.15 -0.98
CA LEU A 223 19.66 2.21 -0.21
C LEU A 223 18.74 2.88 0.82
N VAL A 224 17.45 2.96 0.53
CA VAL A 224 16.42 3.56 1.42
C VAL A 224 15.83 2.57 2.45
N PHE A 225 16.39 1.36 2.59
CA PHE A 225 15.86 0.33 3.47
C PHE A 225 15.79 0.76 4.93
N LEU A 226 16.92 1.14 5.52
CA LEU A 226 16.98 1.57 6.92
C LEU A 226 16.20 2.86 7.16
N PRO A 227 16.28 3.90 6.31
CA PRO A 227 15.42 5.07 6.40
C PRO A 227 13.94 4.73 6.44
N ILE A 228 13.43 3.85 5.56
CA ILE A 228 12.03 3.45 5.56
C ILE A 228 11.70 2.67 6.84
N LEU A 229 12.52 1.72 7.25
CA LEU A 229 12.31 0.93 8.47
C LEU A 229 12.16 1.83 9.70
N LEU A 230 13.03 2.83 9.86
CA LEU A 230 12.98 3.78 10.97
C LEU A 230 11.74 4.68 10.88
N ALA A 231 11.42 5.18 9.69
CA ALA A 231 10.27 6.07 9.49
C ALA A 231 8.92 5.36 9.71
N THR A 232 8.74 4.14 9.18
CA THR A 232 7.51 3.35 9.38
C THR A 232 7.36 2.89 10.83
N SER A 233 8.48 2.58 11.52
CA SER A 233 8.47 2.28 12.94
C SER A 233 8.03 3.49 13.78
N ALA A 234 8.51 4.69 13.46
CA ALA A 234 8.09 5.92 14.12
C ALA A 234 6.60 6.21 13.88
N SER A 235 6.12 6.06 12.65
CA SER A 235 4.70 6.21 12.30
C SER A 235 3.82 5.26 13.11
N THR A 236 4.17 3.96 13.12
CA THR A 236 3.39 2.94 13.82
C THR A 236 3.41 3.15 15.34
N LEU A 237 4.56 3.53 15.90
CA LEU A 237 4.68 3.82 17.33
C LEU A 237 3.80 5.01 17.72
N VAL A 238 3.86 6.12 16.98
CA VAL A 238 3.04 7.31 17.24
C VAL A 238 1.55 6.99 17.03
N GLY A 239 1.20 6.23 16.01
CA GLY A 239 -0.16 5.76 15.78
C GLY A 239 -0.69 4.95 16.96
N LEU A 240 0.08 3.95 17.43
CA LEU A 240 -0.26 3.14 18.60
C LEU A 240 -0.39 4.00 19.87
N LEU A 241 0.59 4.88 20.15
CA LEU A 241 0.57 5.73 21.33
C LEU A 241 -0.59 6.74 21.31
N SER A 242 -0.93 7.31 20.15
CA SER A 242 -2.07 8.23 20.01
C SER A 242 -3.40 7.54 20.33
N VAL A 243 -3.59 6.31 19.81
CA VAL A 243 -4.78 5.49 20.14
C VAL A 243 -4.77 5.09 21.60
N ALA A 244 -3.62 4.65 22.11
CA ALA A 244 -3.49 4.26 23.52
C ALA A 244 -3.83 5.41 24.47
N PHE A 245 -3.41 6.62 24.14
CA PHE A 245 -3.75 7.83 24.90
C PHE A 245 -5.26 8.13 24.84
N MET A 246 -5.85 8.11 23.64
CA MET A 246 -7.27 8.40 23.46
C MET A 246 -8.19 7.34 24.09
N GLN A 247 -7.78 6.09 24.08
CA GLN A 247 -8.56 4.96 24.60
C GLN A 247 -8.16 4.55 26.02
N ARG A 248 -7.14 5.18 26.61
CA ARG A 248 -6.57 4.87 27.91
C ARG A 248 -6.17 3.38 28.04
N LEU A 249 -5.52 2.85 26.97
CA LEU A 249 -5.06 1.47 26.97
C LEU A 249 -4.00 1.23 28.05
N LYS A 250 -4.07 0.08 28.70
CA LYS A 250 -3.12 -0.32 29.73
C LYS A 250 -1.82 -0.85 29.10
N LEU A 251 -0.96 0.04 28.58
CA LEU A 251 0.34 -0.35 28.00
C LEU A 251 1.33 -0.89 29.04
N TRP A 252 1.05 -0.71 30.33
CA TRP A 252 1.83 -1.25 31.45
C TRP A 252 1.55 -2.74 31.72
N ASP A 253 0.69 -3.39 30.93
CA ASP A 253 0.53 -4.84 30.99
C ASP A 253 1.87 -5.51 30.67
N PRO A 254 2.31 -6.53 31.45
CA PRO A 254 3.64 -7.16 31.29
C PRO A 254 3.88 -7.68 29.86
N VAL A 255 2.84 -8.20 29.20
CA VAL A 255 2.95 -8.71 27.84
C VAL A 255 3.14 -7.55 26.87
N ALA A 256 2.30 -6.51 26.92
CA ALA A 256 2.43 -5.34 26.07
C ALA A 256 3.78 -4.64 26.27
N LEU A 257 4.20 -4.50 27.53
CA LEU A 257 5.49 -3.91 27.89
C LEU A 257 6.67 -4.73 27.35
N ALA A 258 6.61 -6.07 27.40
CA ALA A 258 7.66 -6.92 26.87
C ALA A 258 7.83 -6.74 25.34
N TYR A 259 6.72 -6.67 24.58
CA TYR A 259 6.78 -6.39 23.12
C TYR A 259 7.31 -4.98 22.84
N LEU A 260 6.80 -3.97 23.55
CA LEU A 260 7.27 -2.58 23.38
C LEU A 260 8.75 -2.44 23.76
N ALA A 261 9.18 -3.08 24.87
CA ALA A 261 10.57 -3.09 25.28
C ALA A 261 11.47 -3.81 24.26
N ALA A 262 11.02 -4.96 23.72
CA ALA A 262 11.75 -5.68 22.68
C ALA A 262 11.94 -4.82 21.43
N VAL A 263 10.88 -4.15 20.96
CA VAL A 263 10.95 -3.22 19.82
C VAL A 263 11.83 -2.02 20.15
N ALA A 264 11.69 -1.43 21.33
CA ALA A 264 12.51 -0.29 21.76
C ALA A 264 14.00 -0.65 21.88
N LEU A 265 14.33 -1.83 22.40
CA LEU A 265 15.72 -2.33 22.47
C LEU A 265 16.28 -2.59 21.09
N LEU A 266 15.49 -3.20 20.18
CA LEU A 266 15.93 -3.48 18.82
C LEU A 266 16.15 -2.18 18.04
N LEU A 267 15.19 -1.26 18.05
CA LEU A 267 15.31 0.02 17.33
C LEU A 267 16.33 0.93 18.01
N GLY A 268 16.34 1.01 19.33
CA GLY A 268 17.31 1.79 20.10
C GLY A 268 18.73 1.27 19.91
N GLY A 269 18.93 -0.03 19.94
CA GLY A 269 20.22 -0.67 19.65
C GLY A 269 20.66 -0.43 18.21
N LEU A 270 19.74 -0.52 17.25
CA LEU A 270 20.01 -0.18 15.85
C LEU A 270 20.42 1.29 15.71
N ILE A 271 19.65 2.21 16.26
CA ILE A 271 19.96 3.64 16.23
C ILE A 271 21.32 3.92 16.91
N ALA A 272 21.56 3.36 18.09
CA ALA A 272 22.84 3.51 18.79
C ALA A 272 24.02 2.99 17.96
N PHE A 273 23.86 1.85 17.29
CA PHE A 273 24.88 1.34 16.36
C PHE A 273 25.07 2.30 15.17
N LEU A 274 24.00 2.74 14.53
CA LEU A 274 24.07 3.63 13.37
C LEU A 274 24.67 5.01 13.72
N THR A 275 24.52 5.51 14.93
CA THR A 275 25.15 6.78 15.37
C THR A 275 26.66 6.69 15.48
N THR A 276 27.24 5.49 15.55
CA THR A 276 28.70 5.29 15.55
C THR A 276 29.32 5.35 14.16
N LEU A 277 28.49 5.34 13.09
CA LEU A 277 28.93 5.27 11.71
C LEU A 277 29.09 6.67 11.09
N SER A 278 30.05 6.82 10.17
CA SER A 278 30.15 7.99 9.32
C SER A 278 29.01 8.03 8.27
N ALA A 279 28.73 9.18 7.67
CA ALA A 279 27.68 9.32 6.66
C ALA A 279 27.85 8.34 5.47
N ALA A 280 29.07 8.15 4.99
CA ALA A 280 29.35 7.16 3.93
C ALA A 280 29.11 5.72 4.40
N ALA A 281 29.48 5.40 5.64
CA ALA A 281 29.23 4.09 6.23
C ALA A 281 27.75 3.83 6.51
N LEU A 282 26.96 4.87 6.82
CA LEU A 282 25.49 4.76 6.96
C LEU A 282 24.81 4.35 5.66
N ALA A 283 25.16 4.99 4.54
CA ALA A 283 24.64 4.63 3.23
C ALA A 283 25.02 3.19 2.87
N SER A 284 26.30 2.83 3.03
CA SER A 284 26.78 1.46 2.77
C SER A 284 26.12 0.42 3.68
N ALA A 285 25.90 0.74 4.96
CA ALA A 285 25.20 -0.15 5.89
C ALA A 285 23.73 -0.33 5.48
N SER A 286 23.01 0.74 5.10
CA SER A 286 21.64 0.63 4.62
C SER A 286 21.52 -0.25 3.38
N SER A 287 22.44 -0.06 2.41
CA SER A 287 22.55 -0.88 1.21
C SER A 287 22.81 -2.36 1.54
N LEU A 288 23.85 -2.63 2.33
CA LEU A 288 24.21 -4.01 2.70
C LEU A 288 23.06 -4.71 3.45
N VAL A 289 22.51 -4.06 4.46
CA VAL A 289 21.41 -4.64 5.27
C VAL A 289 20.15 -4.81 4.40
N GLY A 290 19.84 -3.86 3.53
CA GLY A 290 18.72 -3.95 2.60
C GLY A 290 18.85 -5.11 1.62
N ASN A 291 20.01 -5.27 1.00
CA ASN A 291 20.29 -6.38 0.08
C ASN A 291 20.29 -7.74 0.80
N LEU A 292 20.90 -7.81 2.00
CA LEU A 292 20.86 -9.03 2.81
C LEU A 292 19.45 -9.38 3.27
N ALA A 293 18.64 -8.38 3.69
CA ALA A 293 17.26 -8.59 4.07
C ALA A 293 16.44 -9.12 2.90
N LEU A 294 16.60 -8.50 1.72
CA LEU A 294 15.89 -8.90 0.51
C LEU A 294 16.24 -10.33 0.09
N PHE A 295 17.53 -10.63 -0.01
CA PHE A 295 18.02 -11.96 -0.37
C PHE A 295 17.68 -13.00 0.72
N GLY A 296 17.89 -12.65 1.99
CA GLY A 296 17.61 -13.52 3.14
C GLY A 296 16.13 -13.92 3.19
N VAL A 297 15.22 -12.99 2.92
CA VAL A 297 13.79 -13.28 2.85
C VAL A 297 13.45 -14.25 1.71
N ILE A 298 14.05 -14.08 0.54
CA ILE A 298 13.87 -15.04 -0.57
C ILE A 298 14.28 -16.45 -0.12
N ILE A 299 15.47 -16.56 0.48
CA ILE A 299 15.96 -17.86 0.98
C ILE A 299 15.05 -18.43 2.07
N VAL A 300 14.59 -17.61 3.02
CA VAL A 300 13.65 -18.04 4.07
C VAL A 300 12.35 -18.54 3.46
N PHE A 301 11.79 -17.87 2.45
CA PHE A 301 10.55 -18.30 1.79
C PHE A 301 10.74 -19.65 1.10
N LEU A 302 11.83 -19.83 0.36
CA LEU A 302 12.13 -21.07 -0.34
C LEU A 302 12.40 -22.23 0.64
N LEU A 303 13.22 -22.01 1.68
CA LEU A 303 13.51 -23.03 2.69
C LEU A 303 12.26 -23.40 3.49
N ALA A 304 11.44 -22.43 3.90
CA ALA A 304 10.18 -22.71 4.59
C ALA A 304 9.22 -23.52 3.70
N GLY A 305 9.13 -23.18 2.41
CA GLY A 305 8.39 -23.96 1.43
C GLY A 305 8.89 -25.40 1.32
N ALA A 306 10.19 -25.60 1.19
CA ALA A 306 10.81 -26.91 1.11
C ALA A 306 10.58 -27.73 2.39
N ILE A 307 10.81 -27.16 3.59
CA ILE A 307 10.59 -27.82 4.88
C ILE A 307 9.11 -28.23 5.05
N LYS A 308 8.18 -27.39 4.62
CA LYS A 308 6.74 -27.66 4.68
C LYS A 308 6.22 -28.51 3.52
N ARG A 309 7.11 -28.99 2.64
CA ARG A 309 6.79 -29.80 1.45
C ARG A 309 5.75 -29.11 0.54
N VAL A 310 5.80 -27.78 0.46
CA VAL A 310 5.00 -27.03 -0.51
C VAL A 310 5.58 -27.28 -1.90
N PRO A 311 4.76 -27.54 -2.92
CA PRO A 311 5.23 -27.56 -4.30
C PRO A 311 5.63 -26.13 -4.71
N VAL A 312 6.94 -25.82 -4.48
CA VAL A 312 7.46 -24.44 -4.50
C VAL A 312 7.29 -23.80 -5.87
N TYR A 313 7.57 -24.56 -6.95
CA TYR A 313 7.47 -24.05 -8.31
C TYR A 313 6.01 -23.73 -8.69
N GLU A 314 5.09 -24.64 -8.40
CA GLU A 314 3.66 -24.46 -8.68
C GLU A 314 3.06 -23.31 -7.86
N ALA A 315 3.47 -23.20 -6.59
CA ALA A 315 3.07 -22.09 -5.74
C ALA A 315 3.60 -20.76 -6.29
N PHE A 316 4.85 -20.74 -6.75
CA PHE A 316 5.43 -19.55 -7.41
C PHE A 316 4.62 -19.16 -8.65
N ILE A 317 4.34 -20.09 -9.56
CA ILE A 317 3.58 -19.80 -10.80
C ILE A 317 2.17 -19.30 -10.49
N GLU A 318 1.51 -19.85 -9.46
CA GLU A 318 0.18 -19.38 -9.03
C GLU A 318 0.23 -17.92 -8.56
N GLY A 319 1.20 -17.56 -7.72
CA GLY A 319 1.39 -16.17 -7.27
C GLY A 319 1.83 -15.25 -8.41
N ALA A 320 2.70 -15.73 -9.29
CA ALA A 320 3.17 -15.01 -10.46
C ALA A 320 2.03 -14.57 -11.40
N LYS A 321 1.04 -15.45 -11.62
CA LYS A 321 -0.16 -15.09 -12.40
C LYS A 321 -0.96 -13.98 -11.74
N GLN A 322 -1.09 -13.99 -10.41
CA GLN A 322 -1.75 -12.89 -9.68
C GLN A 322 -0.97 -11.58 -9.81
N GLY A 323 0.38 -11.63 -9.78
CA GLY A 323 1.24 -10.47 -9.99
C GLY A 323 1.03 -9.81 -11.35
N PHE A 324 0.83 -10.60 -12.39
CA PHE A 324 0.50 -10.12 -13.73
C PHE A 324 -0.83 -9.36 -13.75
N ASP A 325 -1.88 -9.91 -13.13
CA ASP A 325 -3.18 -9.26 -13.04
C ASP A 325 -3.11 -7.93 -12.29
N VAL A 326 -2.39 -7.90 -11.16
CA VAL A 326 -2.16 -6.66 -10.38
C VAL A 326 -1.45 -5.61 -11.23
N ALA A 327 -0.41 -5.98 -11.98
CA ALA A 327 0.30 -5.08 -12.86
C ALA A 327 -0.63 -4.48 -13.92
N ARG A 328 -1.40 -5.30 -14.60
CA ARG A 328 -2.38 -4.86 -15.60
C ARG A 328 -3.36 -3.83 -15.03
N ASP A 329 -3.90 -4.12 -13.85
CA ASP A 329 -4.92 -3.28 -13.22
C ASP A 329 -4.35 -1.94 -12.71
N LEU A 330 -3.02 -1.83 -12.51
CA LEU A 330 -2.36 -0.58 -12.12
C LEU A 330 -2.22 0.43 -13.28
N LEU A 331 -2.14 -0.02 -14.54
CA LEU A 331 -1.85 0.85 -15.69
C LEU A 331 -2.80 2.05 -15.83
N PRO A 332 -4.15 1.90 -15.78
CA PRO A 332 -5.05 3.05 -15.90
C PRO A 332 -4.82 4.10 -14.80
N TYR A 333 -4.50 3.66 -13.57
CA TYR A 333 -4.21 4.57 -12.46
C TYR A 333 -2.88 5.30 -12.64
N LEU A 334 -1.86 4.62 -13.17
CA LEU A 334 -0.57 5.26 -13.48
C LEU A 334 -0.75 6.31 -14.59
N VAL A 335 -1.41 5.98 -15.68
CA VAL A 335 -1.68 6.93 -16.76
C VAL A 335 -2.42 8.15 -16.22
N ALA A 336 -3.54 7.94 -15.53
CA ALA A 336 -4.36 9.04 -15.03
C ALA A 336 -3.55 9.97 -14.10
N MET A 337 -2.77 9.40 -13.17
CA MET A 337 -2.08 10.21 -12.16
C MET A 337 -0.76 10.81 -12.67
N LEU A 338 0.04 10.07 -13.44
CA LEU A 338 1.27 10.62 -14.03
C LEU A 338 0.96 11.76 -15.01
N CYS A 339 -0.07 11.62 -15.87
CA CYS A 339 -0.50 12.70 -16.74
C CYS A 339 -0.94 13.94 -15.95
N ALA A 340 -1.75 13.77 -14.89
CA ALA A 340 -2.18 14.89 -14.05
C ALA A 340 -1.01 15.61 -13.36
N VAL A 341 -0.06 14.84 -12.82
CA VAL A 341 1.15 15.38 -12.16
C VAL A 341 2.07 16.04 -13.19
N GLY A 342 2.26 15.44 -14.35
CA GLY A 342 3.06 16.01 -15.44
C GLY A 342 2.52 17.36 -15.91
N VAL A 343 1.21 17.45 -16.12
CA VAL A 343 0.53 18.72 -16.47
C VAL A 343 0.70 19.76 -15.36
N LEU A 344 0.53 19.36 -14.08
CA LEU A 344 0.73 20.24 -12.93
C LEU A 344 2.17 20.78 -12.88
N ARG A 345 3.17 19.96 -13.24
CA ARG A 345 4.56 20.41 -13.32
C ARG A 345 4.82 21.31 -14.54
N ALA A 346 4.41 20.89 -15.73
CA ALA A 346 4.66 21.61 -16.97
C ALA A 346 4.03 23.02 -16.97
N SER A 347 2.87 23.16 -16.32
CA SER A 347 2.23 24.47 -16.11
C SER A 347 2.99 25.40 -15.16
N GLY A 348 3.90 24.85 -14.34
CA GLY A 348 4.59 25.58 -13.26
C GLY A 348 3.85 25.54 -11.92
N ALA A 349 2.60 25.07 -11.86
CA ALA A 349 1.79 25.09 -10.63
C ALA A 349 2.45 24.32 -9.47
N LEU A 350 3.05 23.15 -9.74
CA LEU A 350 3.78 22.38 -8.73
C LEU A 350 5.02 23.12 -8.24
N GLY A 351 5.76 23.80 -9.15
CA GLY A 351 6.90 24.63 -8.79
C GLY A 351 6.51 25.76 -7.85
N TYR A 352 5.48 26.52 -8.18
CA TYR A 352 4.98 27.60 -7.32
C TYR A 352 4.53 27.09 -5.93
N ALA A 353 3.88 25.93 -5.87
CA ALA A 353 3.49 25.33 -4.59
C ALA A 353 4.72 24.94 -3.74
N ILE A 354 5.73 24.31 -4.36
CA ILE A 354 7.00 23.93 -3.70
C ILE A 354 7.72 25.20 -3.21
N ASP A 355 7.81 26.23 -4.04
CA ASP A 355 8.50 27.49 -3.69
C ASP A 355 7.78 28.25 -2.57
N GLY A 356 6.44 28.22 -2.58
CA GLY A 356 5.64 28.76 -1.48
C GLY A 356 5.91 28.07 -0.14
N ILE A 357 5.95 26.72 -0.15
CA ILE A 357 6.30 25.94 1.04
C ILE A 357 7.75 26.21 1.46
N ARG A 358 8.68 26.27 0.49
CA ARG A 358 10.08 26.58 0.74
C ARG A 358 10.26 27.93 1.41
N TRP A 359 9.50 28.96 0.98
CA TRP A 359 9.50 30.28 1.58
C TRP A 359 9.07 30.24 3.04
N VAL A 360 7.99 29.52 3.36
CA VAL A 360 7.50 29.33 4.74
C VAL A 360 8.55 28.60 5.60
N VAL A 361 9.09 27.47 5.10
CA VAL A 361 10.10 26.66 5.81
C VAL A 361 11.36 27.45 6.09
N LYS A 362 11.82 28.24 5.11
CA LYS A 362 12.98 29.14 5.26
C LYS A 362 12.71 30.25 6.28
N GLY A 363 11.47 30.77 6.32
CA GLY A 363 11.04 31.75 7.30
C GLY A 363 11.11 31.27 8.74
N VAL A 364 10.98 29.98 8.96
CA VAL A 364 11.12 29.32 10.28
C VAL A 364 12.59 28.90 10.57
N GLY A 365 13.53 29.14 9.64
CA GLY A 365 14.95 28.84 9.82
C GLY A 365 15.34 27.37 9.60
N LEU A 366 14.47 26.56 8.95
CA LEU A 366 14.74 25.17 8.65
C LEU A 366 15.40 24.99 7.26
N ASN A 367 16.16 23.89 7.10
CA ASN A 367 16.67 23.48 5.80
C ASN A 367 15.51 23.19 4.84
N THR A 368 15.65 23.54 3.58
CA THR A 368 14.60 23.43 2.55
C THR A 368 14.80 22.27 1.57
N ASP A 369 15.85 21.47 1.70
CA ASP A 369 16.21 20.42 0.74
C ASP A 369 15.13 19.34 0.60
N PHE A 370 14.43 19.03 1.71
CA PHE A 370 13.35 18.07 1.74
C PHE A 370 12.04 18.58 1.09
N VAL A 371 11.89 19.89 0.86
CA VAL A 371 10.60 20.47 0.43
C VAL A 371 10.15 19.90 -0.91
N ALA A 372 11.09 19.60 -1.80
CA ALA A 372 10.81 18.98 -3.09
C ALA A 372 10.21 17.55 -2.99
N ALA A 373 10.41 16.86 -1.86
CA ALA A 373 9.82 15.54 -1.58
C ALA A 373 8.39 15.60 -1.02
N LEU A 374 7.99 16.74 -0.44
CA LEU A 374 6.70 16.89 0.24
C LEU A 374 5.46 16.61 -0.62
N PRO A 375 5.41 16.88 -1.94
CA PRO A 375 4.26 16.51 -2.76
C PRO A 375 3.87 15.05 -2.63
N THR A 376 4.83 14.12 -2.57
CA THR A 376 4.59 12.69 -2.31
C THR A 376 3.89 12.47 -0.98
N ALA A 377 4.38 13.09 0.09
CA ALA A 377 3.85 12.94 1.44
C ALA A 377 2.44 13.55 1.60
N LEU A 378 2.22 14.75 1.05
CA LEU A 378 0.94 15.47 1.16
C LEU A 378 -0.21 14.77 0.44
N VAL A 379 0.09 14.07 -0.65
CA VAL A 379 -0.91 13.34 -1.44
C VAL A 379 -1.15 11.93 -0.90
N LYS A 380 -0.18 11.33 -0.19
CA LYS A 380 -0.22 9.96 0.31
C LYS A 380 -1.47 9.60 1.11
N PRO A 381 -1.92 10.41 2.09
CA PRO A 381 -3.13 10.09 2.87
C PRO A 381 -4.39 9.95 2.00
N PHE A 382 -4.45 10.64 0.87
CA PHE A 382 -5.62 10.68 -0.03
C PHE A 382 -5.58 9.60 -1.10
N SER A 383 -4.40 9.34 -1.68
CA SER A 383 -4.25 8.46 -2.82
C SER A 383 -2.83 7.86 -2.92
N GLY A 384 -2.74 6.54 -2.74
CA GLY A 384 -1.50 5.80 -2.92
C GLY A 384 -0.99 5.83 -4.38
N SER A 385 -1.87 5.83 -5.38
CA SER A 385 -1.49 5.94 -6.79
C SER A 385 -0.97 7.33 -7.15
N ALA A 386 -1.58 8.39 -6.61
CA ALA A 386 -1.11 9.75 -6.79
C ALA A 386 0.25 9.97 -6.11
N ALA A 387 0.44 9.47 -4.90
CA ALA A 387 1.72 9.56 -4.21
C ALA A 387 2.83 8.80 -4.95
N ARG A 388 2.53 7.63 -5.55
CA ARG A 388 3.47 6.91 -6.44
C ARG A 388 3.84 7.73 -7.67
N ALA A 389 2.86 8.39 -8.30
CA ALA A 389 3.14 9.25 -9.43
C ALA A 389 4.02 10.44 -9.04
N MET A 390 3.78 11.07 -7.89
CA MET A 390 4.64 12.14 -7.35
C MET A 390 6.06 11.62 -7.06
N LEU A 391 6.20 10.42 -6.51
CA LEU A 391 7.50 9.80 -6.28
C LEU A 391 8.26 9.57 -7.60
N ILE A 392 7.61 8.96 -8.60
CA ILE A 392 8.22 8.72 -9.91
C ILE A 392 8.62 10.04 -10.55
N GLU A 393 7.75 11.04 -10.52
CA GLU A 393 8.03 12.37 -11.03
C GLU A 393 9.21 13.03 -10.32
N THR A 394 9.29 12.94 -8.99
CA THR A 394 10.42 13.45 -8.21
C THR A 394 11.73 12.78 -8.62
N MET A 395 11.73 11.45 -8.83
CA MET A 395 12.89 10.71 -9.32
C MET A 395 13.30 11.13 -10.74
N GLN A 396 12.33 11.36 -11.64
CA GLN A 396 12.59 11.80 -13.02
C GLN A 396 13.15 13.22 -13.06
N HIS A 397 12.62 14.12 -12.24
CA HIS A 397 12.99 15.53 -12.28
C HIS A 397 14.31 15.83 -11.57
N TYR A 398 14.55 15.23 -10.39
CA TYR A 398 15.71 15.51 -9.56
C TYR A 398 16.81 14.45 -9.67
N GLY A 399 16.53 13.32 -10.33
CA GLY A 399 17.38 12.13 -10.35
C GLY A 399 17.03 11.15 -9.22
N VAL A 400 17.10 9.84 -9.53
CA VAL A 400 16.63 8.74 -8.66
C VAL A 400 17.40 8.66 -7.32
N ASP A 401 18.67 9.00 -7.32
CA ASP A 401 19.57 8.96 -6.14
C ASP A 401 19.77 10.35 -5.51
N SER A 402 19.01 11.37 -5.95
CA SER A 402 19.01 12.69 -5.34
C SER A 402 18.38 12.69 -3.94
N PHE A 403 18.78 13.63 -3.08
CA PHE A 403 18.23 13.77 -1.73
C PHE A 403 16.69 13.91 -1.74
N PRO A 404 16.04 14.74 -2.61
CA PRO A 404 14.59 14.76 -2.71
C PRO A 404 13.96 13.42 -3.09
N ALA A 405 14.57 12.68 -4.02
CA ALA A 405 14.04 11.38 -4.45
C ALA A 405 14.17 10.30 -3.36
N LEU A 406 15.30 10.26 -2.65
CA LEU A 406 15.51 9.36 -1.50
C LEU A 406 14.52 9.68 -0.36
N THR A 407 14.30 10.95 -0.08
CA THR A 407 13.35 11.41 0.93
C THR A 407 11.91 11.09 0.52
N ALA A 408 11.52 11.34 -0.74
CA ALA A 408 10.21 10.98 -1.25
C ALA A 408 9.95 9.46 -1.22
N ALA A 409 10.98 8.65 -1.56
CA ALA A 409 10.91 7.19 -1.46
C ALA A 409 10.69 6.73 -0.02
N THR A 410 11.39 7.35 0.94
CA THR A 410 11.23 7.07 2.37
C THR A 410 9.84 7.46 2.85
N MET A 411 9.33 8.64 2.48
CA MET A 411 7.97 9.10 2.79
C MET A 411 6.92 8.16 2.20
N GLN A 412 7.10 7.70 0.96
CA GLN A 412 6.19 6.75 0.32
C GLN A 412 6.13 5.40 1.05
N GLY A 413 7.25 4.94 1.61
CA GLY A 413 7.35 3.68 2.35
C GLY A 413 7.00 3.77 3.84
N SER A 414 6.79 4.99 4.39
CA SER A 414 6.63 5.18 5.84
C SER A 414 5.21 4.97 6.36
N THR A 415 4.18 5.05 5.51
CA THR A 415 2.75 4.93 5.87
C THR A 415 1.94 4.31 4.73
N GLU A 416 0.66 3.98 5.00
CA GLU A 416 -0.34 3.63 4.00
C GLU A 416 -1.24 4.82 3.64
N THR A 417 -2.21 4.58 2.75
CA THR A 417 -3.16 5.59 2.29
C THR A 417 -4.31 5.71 3.27
N THR A 418 -4.20 6.60 4.25
CA THR A 418 -5.09 6.73 5.41
C THR A 418 -6.57 6.77 5.04
N PHE A 419 -6.99 7.70 4.18
CA PHE A 419 -8.41 7.83 3.84
C PHE A 419 -8.96 6.67 3.00
N TYR A 420 -8.11 6.02 2.20
CA TYR A 420 -8.50 4.80 1.49
C TYR A 420 -8.75 3.64 2.46
N VAL A 421 -7.83 3.42 3.40
CA VAL A 421 -7.98 2.41 4.45
C VAL A 421 -9.29 2.64 5.22
N LEU A 422 -9.53 3.85 5.69
CA LEU A 422 -10.75 4.19 6.43
C LEU A 422 -12.02 3.94 5.59
N ALA A 423 -12.02 4.36 4.33
CA ALA A 423 -13.19 4.21 3.45
C ALA A 423 -13.51 2.75 3.16
N VAL A 424 -12.50 1.94 2.87
CA VAL A 424 -12.68 0.52 2.53
C VAL A 424 -13.13 -0.29 3.74
N TYR A 425 -12.48 -0.14 4.87
CA TYR A 425 -12.74 -0.97 6.04
C TYR A 425 -14.00 -0.55 6.79
N TYR A 426 -14.20 0.74 7.05
CA TYR A 426 -15.44 1.24 7.67
C TYR A 426 -16.64 1.12 6.74
N GLY A 427 -16.44 1.37 5.44
CA GLY A 427 -17.50 1.21 4.45
C GLY A 427 -18.04 -0.21 4.36
N ALA A 428 -17.16 -1.23 4.51
CA ALA A 428 -17.54 -2.64 4.46
C ALA A 428 -18.48 -3.08 5.60
N VAL A 429 -18.51 -2.33 6.70
CA VAL A 429 -19.32 -2.63 7.90
C VAL A 429 -20.32 -1.52 8.26
N GLY A 430 -20.47 -0.49 7.40
CA GLY A 430 -21.48 0.55 7.54
C GLY A 430 -21.19 1.61 8.63
N ILE A 431 -19.94 1.69 9.12
CA ILE A 431 -19.53 2.70 10.09
C ILE A 431 -19.49 4.09 9.43
N ARG A 432 -20.17 5.06 10.04
CA ARG A 432 -20.23 6.46 9.58
C ARG A 432 -19.52 7.42 10.53
N ARG A 433 -19.53 7.13 11.84
CA ARG A 433 -18.90 7.95 12.88
C ARG A 433 -17.56 7.34 13.27
N VAL A 434 -16.51 7.88 12.72
CA VAL A 434 -15.14 7.32 12.86
C VAL A 434 -14.42 7.75 14.14
N ARG A 435 -15.04 8.58 14.99
CA ARG A 435 -14.49 9.08 16.27
C ARG A 435 -13.06 9.65 16.07
N HIS A 436 -12.10 9.24 16.90
CA HIS A 436 -10.71 9.74 16.87
C HIS A 436 -9.81 9.04 15.85
N THR A 437 -10.32 8.12 15.02
CA THR A 437 -9.51 7.37 14.05
C THR A 437 -8.72 8.25 13.10
N VAL A 438 -9.39 9.27 12.50
CA VAL A 438 -8.75 10.18 11.54
C VAL A 438 -7.62 10.97 12.21
N GLY A 439 -7.86 11.51 13.40
CA GLY A 439 -6.84 12.26 14.13
C GLY A 439 -5.61 11.42 14.47
N CYS A 440 -5.81 10.20 14.97
CA CYS A 440 -4.71 9.28 15.30
C CYS A 440 -3.95 8.82 14.04
N ALA A 441 -4.66 8.52 12.95
CA ALA A 441 -4.03 8.10 11.71
C ALA A 441 -3.22 9.24 11.05
N LEU A 442 -3.75 10.47 11.03
CA LEU A 442 -3.02 11.63 10.51
C LEU A 442 -1.82 12.02 11.38
N LEU A 443 -1.88 11.79 12.70
CA LEU A 443 -0.70 11.94 13.58
C LEU A 443 0.37 10.89 13.25
N ALA A 444 -0.02 9.67 12.94
CA ALA A 444 0.90 8.64 12.46
C ALA A 444 1.53 9.03 11.12
N ASP A 445 0.72 9.53 10.16
CA ASP A 445 1.22 10.05 8.88
C ASP A 445 2.24 11.17 9.09
N LEU A 446 1.91 12.14 9.93
CA LEU A 446 2.81 13.26 10.24
C LEU A 446 4.13 12.77 10.87
N ALA A 447 4.05 11.81 11.80
CA ALA A 447 5.23 11.22 12.41
C ALA A 447 6.11 10.50 11.37
N GLY A 448 5.50 9.76 10.44
CA GLY A 448 6.20 9.12 9.34
C GLY A 448 6.91 10.13 8.42
N ILE A 449 6.25 11.24 8.10
CA ILE A 449 6.83 12.33 7.29
C ILE A 449 8.02 12.98 8.01
N VAL A 450 7.83 13.37 9.27
CA VAL A 450 8.89 14.03 10.07
C VAL A 450 10.07 13.07 10.26
N ALA A 451 9.81 11.80 10.58
CA ALA A 451 10.86 10.80 10.70
C ALA A 451 11.60 10.57 9.38
N SER A 452 10.87 10.54 8.24
CA SER A 452 11.49 10.42 6.91
C SER A 452 12.46 11.58 6.63
N ILE A 453 12.06 12.81 6.92
CA ILE A 453 12.92 13.99 6.76
C ILE A 453 14.15 13.88 7.66
N ALA A 454 13.95 13.60 8.95
CA ALA A 454 15.03 13.54 9.93
C ALA A 454 16.04 12.44 9.59
N VAL A 455 15.55 11.23 9.26
CA VAL A 455 16.41 10.08 8.96
C VAL A 455 17.13 10.29 7.61
N CYS A 456 16.45 10.78 6.57
CA CYS A 456 17.11 11.05 5.30
C CYS A 456 18.15 12.17 5.43
N THR A 457 17.88 13.21 6.22
CA THR A 457 18.90 14.24 6.51
C THR A 457 20.09 13.65 7.25
N TRP A 458 19.87 12.73 8.17
CA TRP A 458 20.95 12.05 8.88
C TRP A 458 21.78 11.13 7.98
N PHE A 459 21.13 10.35 7.07
CA PHE A 459 21.76 9.37 6.21
C PHE A 459 22.43 10.00 4.97
N PHE A 460 21.79 10.97 4.35
CA PHE A 460 22.09 11.48 3.01
C PHE A 460 22.28 13.00 2.96
N GLY A 461 22.07 13.71 4.07
CA GLY A 461 22.25 15.17 4.12
C GLY A 461 23.73 15.54 3.89
N THR A 462 23.97 16.57 3.10
CA THR A 462 25.29 17.20 3.02
C THR A 462 25.57 17.89 4.35
N ARG A 463 26.54 17.37 5.09
CA ARG A 463 27.10 18.05 6.27
C ARG A 463 28.10 19.11 5.85
#